data_a6ffd2e8b182634aca144f06286a4020
#
_entry.id   a6ffd2e8b182634aca144f06286a4020
#
_cell.length_a   1.000
_cell.length_b   1.000
_cell.length_c   1.000
_cell.angle_alpha   90.00
_cell.angle_beta   90.00
_cell.angle_gamma   90.00
#
_symmetry.space_group_name_H-M   'P 1'
#
loop_
_entity.id
_entity.type
_entity.pdbx_description
1 polymer ?
#
loop_
_entity_poly.entity_id
_entity_poly.type
_entity_poly.pdbx_seq_one_letter_code
_entity_poly.pdbx_strand_id
1 'polypeptide(L)'
;GRRILPKTETRNGARDCLTLLSGRGHRVSTGVCLFAGGACVAQRLVTSRVRMKTLDAHDIETYLASGEWQGKAGGYAIQGKAARFVTRIVGSYSAIVGLPVFETVAMLAGVGFTVTEDGESNGS
;
A
#
# COMPACT_ATOMS: atom_id res chain seq x y z
N GLY A 1 -13.81 -9.38 7.89
CA GLY A 1 -14.64 -8.95 6.77
C GLY A 1 -13.88 -8.08 5.78
N ARG A 2 -14.41 -7.97 4.61
CA ARG A 2 -13.86 -7.07 3.60
C ARG A 2 -14.43 -5.68 3.82
N ARG A 3 -13.55 -4.72 3.97
CA ARG A 3 -13.93 -3.33 4.05
C ARG A 3 -12.97 -2.52 3.18
N ILE A 4 -13.53 -1.77 2.25
CA ILE A 4 -12.76 -0.84 1.44
C ILE A 4 -12.69 0.48 2.18
N LEU A 5 -11.48 0.90 2.51
CA LEU A 5 -11.27 2.17 3.17
C LEU A 5 -11.06 3.25 2.12
N PRO A 6 -11.88 4.30 2.11
CA PRO A 6 -11.70 5.39 1.15
C PRO A 6 -10.47 6.21 1.47
N LYS A 7 -10.03 7.00 0.51
CA LYS A 7 -9.03 8.03 0.77
C LYS A 7 -9.63 9.06 1.71
N THR A 8 -8.86 9.47 2.71
CA THR A 8 -9.33 10.41 3.71
C THR A 8 -9.04 11.84 3.29
N GLU A 9 -10.06 12.68 3.32
CA GLU A 9 -9.95 14.09 2.95
C GLU A 9 -10.26 15.02 4.13
N THR A 10 -10.79 14.46 5.22
CA THR A 10 -11.09 15.21 6.43
C THR A 10 -10.37 14.61 7.62
N ARG A 11 -10.03 15.47 8.58
CA ARG A 11 -9.38 15.03 9.82
C ARG A 11 -10.24 14.04 10.60
N ASN A 12 -11.55 14.28 10.67
CA ASN A 12 -12.46 13.35 11.36
C ASN A 12 -12.56 12.01 10.63
N GLY A 13 -12.58 12.01 9.31
CA GLY A 13 -12.56 10.79 8.52
C GLY A 13 -11.29 9.97 8.76
N ALA A 14 -10.14 10.63 8.83
CA ALA A 14 -8.86 9.97 9.14
C ALA A 14 -8.87 9.40 10.56
N ARG A 15 -9.40 10.14 11.53
CA ARG A 15 -9.53 9.65 12.91
C ARG A 15 -10.38 8.38 12.97
N ASP A 16 -11.52 8.38 12.28
CA ASP A 16 -12.41 7.22 12.24
C ASP A 16 -11.72 6.00 11.63
N CYS A 17 -10.99 6.19 10.53
CA CYS A 17 -10.24 5.11 9.90
C CYS A 17 -9.17 4.54 10.83
N LEU A 18 -8.37 5.38 11.49
CA LEU A 18 -7.34 4.93 12.41
C LEU A 18 -7.94 4.20 13.61
N THR A 19 -9.08 4.66 14.10
CA THR A 19 -9.80 4.01 15.19
C THR A 19 -10.24 2.61 14.79
N LEU A 20 -10.71 2.44 13.55
CA LEU A 20 -11.08 1.13 13.03
C LEU A 20 -9.89 0.19 12.88
N LEU A 21 -8.73 0.70 12.50
CA LEU A 21 -7.53 -0.09 12.25
C LEU A 21 -6.76 -0.41 13.53
N SER A 22 -7.00 0.35 14.60
CA SER A 22 -6.28 0.20 15.86
C SER A 22 -6.38 -1.22 16.41
N GLY A 23 -5.23 -1.82 16.72
CA GLY A 23 -5.14 -3.15 17.32
C GLY A 23 -5.57 -4.28 16.40
N ARG A 24 -5.75 -4.03 15.11
CA ARG A 24 -6.27 -5.01 14.16
C ARG A 24 -5.32 -5.27 13.02
N GLY A 25 -5.54 -6.42 12.36
CA GLY A 25 -4.94 -6.71 11.08
C GLY A 25 -5.89 -6.31 9.95
N HIS A 26 -5.36 -5.79 8.88
CA HIS A 26 -6.15 -5.47 7.69
C HIS A 26 -5.39 -5.86 6.43
N ARG A 27 -6.12 -5.99 5.32
CA ARG A 27 -5.55 -6.34 4.03
C ARG A 27 -5.29 -5.11 3.21
N VAL A 28 -4.15 -5.11 2.51
CA VAL A 28 -3.82 -4.09 1.51
C VAL A 28 -3.64 -4.82 0.19
N SER A 29 -4.45 -4.47 -0.80
CA SER A 29 -4.38 -5.08 -2.12
C SER A 29 -3.94 -4.06 -3.14
N THR A 30 -2.98 -4.46 -4.00
CA THR A 30 -2.44 -3.60 -5.05
C THR A 30 -2.56 -4.34 -6.38
N GLY A 31 -3.24 -3.71 -7.34
CA GLY A 31 -3.36 -4.22 -8.70
C GLY A 31 -2.28 -3.62 -9.59
N VAL A 32 -1.67 -4.45 -10.43
CA VAL A 32 -0.70 -4.02 -11.44
C VAL A 32 -1.17 -4.52 -12.80
N CYS A 33 -1.21 -3.63 -13.79
CA CYS A 33 -1.56 -3.97 -15.16
C CYS A 33 -0.51 -3.40 -16.10
N LEU A 34 0.01 -4.25 -16.99
CA LEU A 34 0.92 -3.83 -18.06
C LEU A 34 0.12 -3.65 -19.33
N PHE A 35 0.29 -2.51 -19.97
CA PHE A 35 -0.34 -2.19 -21.24
C PHE A 35 0.66 -2.21 -22.37
N ALA A 36 0.27 -2.79 -23.48
CA ALA A 36 1.02 -2.74 -24.73
C ALA A 36 0.02 -2.60 -25.86
N GLY A 37 0.26 -1.66 -26.79
CA GLY A 37 -0.64 -1.41 -27.91
C GLY A 37 -2.06 -1.03 -27.50
N GLY A 38 -2.23 -0.39 -26.35
CA GLY A 38 -3.54 0.04 -25.84
C GLY A 38 -4.35 -1.05 -25.14
N ALA A 39 -3.78 -2.25 -24.96
CA ALA A 39 -4.44 -3.36 -24.31
C ALA A 39 -3.66 -3.82 -23.08
N CYS A 40 -4.38 -4.33 -22.09
CA CYS A 40 -3.77 -4.95 -20.92
C CYS A 40 -3.24 -6.33 -21.32
N VAL A 41 -1.92 -6.51 -21.28
CA VAL A 41 -1.27 -7.77 -21.70
C VAL A 41 -0.90 -8.65 -20.51
N ALA A 42 -0.85 -8.11 -19.30
CA ALA A 42 -0.61 -8.87 -18.09
C ALA A 42 -1.15 -8.10 -16.90
N GLN A 43 -1.68 -8.81 -15.91
CA GLN A 43 -2.17 -8.21 -14.69
C GLN A 43 -1.93 -9.12 -13.49
N ARG A 44 -1.76 -8.51 -12.33
CA ARG A 44 -1.59 -9.22 -11.05
C ARG A 44 -2.29 -8.43 -9.95
N LEU A 45 -2.84 -9.16 -8.99
CA LEU A 45 -3.35 -8.59 -7.75
C LEU A 45 -2.48 -9.13 -6.62
N VAL A 46 -1.87 -8.23 -5.87
CA VAL A 46 -1.00 -8.59 -4.75
C VAL A 46 -1.67 -8.12 -3.46
N THR A 47 -1.96 -9.07 -2.58
CA THR A 47 -2.59 -8.81 -1.29
C THR A 47 -1.60 -9.08 -0.17
N SER A 48 -1.47 -8.12 0.73
CA SER A 48 -0.61 -8.20 1.91
C SER A 48 -1.44 -7.92 3.16
N ARG A 49 -0.95 -8.34 4.32
CA ARG A 49 -1.60 -8.08 5.60
C ARG A 49 -0.72 -7.19 6.45
N VAL A 50 -1.35 -6.19 7.05
CA VAL A 50 -0.68 -5.25 7.94
C VAL A 50 -1.40 -5.32 9.29
N ARG A 51 -0.62 -5.49 10.37
CA ARG A 51 -1.16 -5.45 11.72
C ARG A 51 -0.69 -4.20 12.42
N MET A 52 -1.63 -3.49 13.03
CA MET A 52 -1.33 -2.29 13.80
C MET A 52 -1.40 -2.56 15.30
N LYS A 53 -0.57 -1.84 16.06
CA LYS A 53 -0.71 -1.81 17.52
C LYS A 53 -2.02 -1.14 17.90
N THR A 54 -2.43 -1.31 19.15
CA THR A 54 -3.54 -0.53 19.69
C THR A 54 -3.11 0.93 19.78
N LEU A 55 -3.88 1.82 19.15
CA LEU A 55 -3.60 3.25 19.12
C LEU A 55 -4.36 3.94 20.25
N ASP A 56 -3.66 4.73 21.06
CA ASP A 56 -4.31 5.59 22.03
C ASP A 56 -4.64 6.96 21.43
N ALA A 57 -5.31 7.80 22.20
CA ALA A 57 -5.72 9.12 21.74
C ALA A 57 -4.51 9.97 21.34
N HIS A 58 -3.40 9.84 22.07
CA HIS A 58 -2.18 10.60 21.78
C HIS A 58 -1.56 10.16 20.43
N ASP A 59 -1.51 8.86 20.17
CA ASP A 59 -1.01 8.33 18.90
C ASP A 59 -1.81 8.92 17.73
N ILE A 60 -3.13 8.87 17.84
CA ILE A 60 -4.02 9.33 16.77
C ILE A 60 -3.88 10.83 16.57
N GLU A 61 -3.96 11.62 17.63
CA GLU A 61 -3.90 13.09 17.50
C GLU A 61 -2.54 13.57 17.00
N THR A 62 -1.44 12.95 17.45
CA THR A 62 -0.10 13.30 16.98
C THR A 62 0.03 13.00 15.49
N TYR A 63 -0.50 11.85 15.04
CA TYR A 63 -0.45 11.50 13.62
C TYR A 63 -1.31 12.44 12.78
N LEU A 64 -2.52 12.77 13.25
CA LEU A 64 -3.39 13.70 12.54
C LEU A 64 -2.76 15.09 12.39
N ALA A 65 -2.04 15.53 13.41
CA ALA A 65 -1.34 16.81 13.36
C ALA A 65 -0.24 16.85 12.29
N SER A 66 0.30 15.70 11.89
CA SER A 66 1.33 15.62 10.86
C SER A 66 0.81 15.93 9.45
N GLY A 67 -0.49 15.77 9.22
CA GLY A 67 -1.10 15.95 7.90
C GLY A 67 -0.85 14.82 6.92
N GLU A 68 -0.12 13.77 7.28
CA GLU A 68 0.19 12.66 6.36
C GLU A 68 -1.02 11.85 5.95
N TRP A 69 -2.13 11.97 6.66
CA TRP A 69 -3.36 11.23 6.39
C TRP A 69 -4.07 11.70 5.12
N GLN A 70 -3.77 12.90 4.63
CA GLN A 70 -4.48 13.49 3.50
C GLN A 70 -4.30 12.66 2.24
N GLY A 71 -5.42 12.29 1.61
CA GLY A 71 -5.40 11.52 0.37
C GLY A 71 -4.94 10.08 0.49
N LYS A 72 -4.76 9.54 1.70
CA LYS A 72 -4.33 8.16 1.91
C LYS A 72 -5.52 7.27 2.23
N ALA A 73 -5.58 6.10 1.61
CA ALA A 73 -6.58 5.09 1.95
C ALA A 73 -6.37 4.63 3.39
N GLY A 74 -7.44 4.62 4.18
CA GLY A 74 -7.35 4.27 5.60
C GLY A 74 -6.69 5.33 6.46
N GLY A 75 -6.27 6.46 5.89
CA GLY A 75 -5.71 7.59 6.61
C GLY A 75 -4.24 7.47 6.95
N TYR A 76 -3.46 6.56 6.32
CA TYR A 76 -2.05 6.44 6.65
C TYR A 76 -1.19 6.02 5.46
N ALA A 77 0.11 6.28 5.58
CA ALA A 77 1.13 5.77 4.69
C ALA A 77 2.16 4.98 5.50
N ILE A 78 2.41 3.74 5.12
CA ILE A 78 3.26 2.83 5.88
C ILE A 78 4.73 3.31 5.93
N GLN A 79 5.17 4.04 4.93
CA GLN A 79 6.55 4.54 4.85
C GLN A 79 6.74 5.89 5.56
N GLY A 80 5.67 6.46 6.10
CA GLY A 80 5.72 7.72 6.84
C GLY A 80 5.72 7.50 8.35
N LYS A 81 5.19 8.48 9.07
CA LYS A 81 5.15 8.45 10.54
C LYS A 81 4.29 7.32 11.09
N ALA A 82 3.37 6.78 10.30
CA ALA A 82 2.56 5.64 10.70
C ALA A 82 3.35 4.33 10.79
N ALA A 83 4.56 4.28 10.26
CA ALA A 83 5.39 3.08 10.34
C ALA A 83 5.56 2.58 11.78
N ARG A 84 5.64 3.48 12.75
CA ARG A 84 5.78 3.13 14.17
C ARG A 84 4.57 2.42 14.75
N PHE A 85 3.43 2.47 14.08
CA PHE A 85 2.20 1.81 14.51
C PHE A 85 2.08 0.38 13.98
N VAL A 86 2.90 0.00 13.01
CA VAL A 86 2.84 -1.30 12.37
C VAL A 86 3.69 -2.29 13.14
N THR A 87 3.06 -3.37 13.61
CA THR A 87 3.74 -4.41 14.37
C THR A 87 4.13 -5.59 13.51
N ARG A 88 3.43 -5.82 12.39
CA ARG A 88 3.70 -6.96 11.53
C ARG A 88 3.19 -6.72 10.11
N ILE A 89 3.96 -7.20 9.14
CA ILE A 89 3.58 -7.25 7.74
C ILE A 89 3.74 -8.70 7.27
N VAL A 90 2.70 -9.23 6.63
CA VAL A 90 2.76 -10.52 5.95
C VAL A 90 2.45 -10.29 4.48
N GLY A 91 3.42 -10.55 3.61
CA GLY A 91 3.30 -10.33 2.19
C GLY A 91 4.35 -9.35 1.66
N SER A 92 3.96 -8.53 0.68
CA SER A 92 4.88 -7.65 -0.04
C SER A 92 4.82 -6.22 0.50
N TYR A 93 5.93 -5.76 1.10
CA TYR A 93 6.06 -4.36 1.53
C TYR A 93 5.98 -3.41 0.34
N SER A 94 6.65 -3.74 -0.78
CA SER A 94 6.63 -2.88 -1.96
C SER A 94 5.22 -2.72 -2.54
N ALA A 95 4.39 -3.75 -2.47
CA ALA A 95 2.99 -3.65 -2.88
C ALA A 95 2.20 -2.69 -1.98
N ILE A 96 2.49 -2.70 -0.68
CA ILE A 96 1.80 -1.82 0.27
C ILE A 96 2.14 -0.36 -0.01
N VAL A 97 3.38 -0.06 -0.38
CA VAL A 97 3.79 1.32 -0.72
C VAL A 97 3.41 1.72 -2.14
N GLY A 98 2.87 0.82 -2.94
CA GLY A 98 2.23 1.16 -4.21
C GLY A 98 2.68 0.38 -5.44
N LEU A 99 3.84 -0.30 -5.43
CA LEU A 99 4.31 -1.07 -6.57
C LEU A 99 4.94 -2.38 -6.11
N PRO A 100 4.29 -3.55 -6.40
CA PRO A 100 4.85 -4.85 -6.06
C PRO A 100 6.01 -5.18 -7.01
N VAL A 101 7.24 -4.94 -6.55
CA VAL A 101 8.44 -5.01 -7.39
C VAL A 101 8.66 -6.42 -7.94
N PHE A 102 8.55 -7.45 -7.10
CA PHE A 102 8.74 -8.83 -7.54
C PHE A 102 7.79 -9.20 -8.68
N GLU A 103 6.50 -8.94 -8.47
CA GLU A 103 5.45 -9.28 -9.43
C GLU A 103 5.59 -8.46 -10.72
N THR A 104 5.96 -7.18 -10.60
CA THR A 104 6.16 -6.31 -11.75
C THR A 104 7.31 -6.79 -12.61
N VAL A 105 8.45 -7.15 -11.99
CA VAL A 105 9.60 -7.69 -12.72
C VAL A 105 9.23 -9.00 -13.43
N ALA A 106 8.50 -9.88 -12.74
CA ALA A 106 8.05 -11.14 -13.33
C ALA A 106 7.12 -10.92 -14.53
N MET A 107 6.20 -9.96 -14.42
CA MET A 107 5.31 -9.62 -15.53
C MET A 107 6.08 -9.04 -16.72
N LEU A 108 7.03 -8.16 -16.48
CA LEU A 108 7.88 -7.60 -17.54
C LEU A 108 8.66 -8.69 -18.24
N ALA A 109 9.26 -9.60 -17.50
CA ALA A 109 9.97 -10.74 -18.08
C ALA A 109 9.05 -11.62 -18.94
N GLY A 110 7.80 -11.82 -18.49
CA GLY A 110 6.80 -12.62 -19.21
C GLY A 110 6.40 -12.01 -20.56
N VAL A 111 6.54 -10.69 -20.73
CA VAL A 111 6.24 -10.01 -22.00
C VAL A 111 7.50 -9.61 -22.78
N GLY A 112 8.67 -10.13 -22.42
CA GLY A 112 9.89 -9.96 -23.17
C GLY A 112 10.81 -8.84 -22.71
N PHE A 113 10.61 -8.30 -21.51
CA PHE A 113 11.51 -7.29 -20.94
C PHE A 113 12.43 -7.92 -19.90
N THR A 114 13.64 -7.40 -19.81
CA THR A 114 14.61 -7.78 -18.79
C THR A 114 14.93 -6.55 -17.94
N VAL A 115 14.91 -6.71 -16.62
CA VAL A 115 15.27 -5.63 -15.70
C VAL A 115 16.68 -5.89 -15.20
N THR A 116 17.58 -4.91 -15.38
CA THR A 116 18.96 -5.00 -14.93
C THR A 116 19.14 -4.44 -13.53
N GLU A 117 20.31 -4.69 -12.91
CA GLU A 117 20.59 -4.22 -11.55
C GLU A 117 20.60 -2.70 -11.41
N ASP A 118 20.87 -1.97 -12.48
CA ASP A 118 20.86 -0.51 -12.50
C ASP A 118 19.47 0.07 -12.79
N GLY A 119 18.45 -0.78 -12.89
CA GLY A 119 17.06 -0.37 -13.13
C GLY A 119 16.69 -0.14 -14.57
N GLU A 120 17.59 -0.37 -15.52
CA GLU A 120 17.28 -0.25 -16.94
C GLU A 120 16.50 -1.48 -17.42
N SER A 121 15.54 -1.25 -18.33
CA SER A 121 14.76 -2.32 -18.94
C SER A 121 15.19 -2.50 -20.39
N ASN A 122 15.46 -3.74 -20.79
CA ASN A 122 15.77 -4.09 -22.17
C ASN A 122 14.59 -4.84 -22.77
N GLY A 123 14.07 -4.33 -23.88
CA GLY A 123 13.08 -5.04 -24.67
C GLY A 123 13.77 -6.10 -25.52
N SER A 124 13.17 -7.27 -25.59
CA SER A 124 13.67 -8.34 -26.43
C SER A 124 12.70 -8.68 -27.55
#